data_939e8bb33f040dd6ee9400bd7be1d7a9
#
_entry.id   939e8bb33f040dd6ee9400bd7be1d7a9
#
_cell.length_a   1.000
_cell.length_b   1.000
_cell.length_c   1.000
_cell.angle_alpha   90.00
_cell.angle_beta   90.00
_cell.angle_gamma   90.00
#
_symmetry.space_group_name_H-M   'P 1'
#
loop_
_entity.id
_entity.type
_entity.pdbx_description
1 polymer ?
#
loop_
_entity_poly.entity_id
_entity_poly.type
_entity_poly.pdbx_seq_one_letter_code
_entity_poly.pdbx_strand_id
1 'polypeptide(L)'
;MSKIFYKDTPIAGLDISSTGIKIMSVDPKKWSVNGYGSLDLDPIKLKESLENEGNTYLADNIKLLLSEKIIGEVATKRVAIAIPTARSYSRTFNLPTSTEKSLHDAVVLEADQYIPIPASTLYIDHEIIERNKKEITVLMSAVAKVIVDNVVASVEAAGLQPVLVEPSITSVGRVLTSTEEGNLPTVIVDIGPASTDIAILDKGSIRVTGGLAIGGNTFTLDIAKRLNVALENAHQLKVLNGLNAGPRQQKLSAALEPSLQRILAEVKKVMRYYDERISDTRKLEQLLVVGSGSNLPGIGEYFTNALIMPARVASPWQKLDFAKLQEPPKQFRSRYITVAGVASIAPGDIWK
;
A
#
# COMPACT_ATOMS: atom_id res chain seq x y z
N MET A 1 14.69 28.17 7.13
CA MET A 1 13.81 28.72 6.06
C MET A 1 12.38 28.75 6.57
N SER A 2 11.63 29.81 6.28
CA SER A 2 10.26 29.97 6.80
C SER A 2 9.32 28.90 6.22
N LYS A 3 8.55 28.20 7.07
CA LYS A 3 7.51 27.22 6.70
C LYS A 3 6.49 27.77 5.68
N ILE A 4 6.39 29.08 5.54
CA ILE A 4 5.46 29.77 4.65
C ILE A 4 5.75 29.48 3.17
N PHE A 5 7.03 29.34 2.78
CA PHE A 5 7.43 29.11 1.38
C PHE A 5 7.27 27.65 0.92
N TYR A 6 7.01 26.71 1.84
CA TYR A 6 6.89 25.29 1.53
C TYR A 6 5.44 24.78 1.49
N LYS A 7 4.51 25.50 2.09
CA LYS A 7 3.11 25.05 2.25
C LYS A 7 2.34 24.86 0.96
N ASP A 8 2.66 25.62 -0.07
CA ASP A 8 1.86 25.65 -1.31
C ASP A 8 2.56 24.99 -2.52
N THR A 9 3.75 24.41 -2.32
CA THR A 9 4.44 23.74 -3.42
C THR A 9 3.89 22.31 -3.57
N PRO A 10 3.37 21.95 -4.76
CA PRO A 10 2.82 20.61 -5.01
C PRO A 10 3.82 19.50 -4.73
N ILE A 11 3.30 18.36 -4.32
CA ILE A 11 4.06 17.11 -4.12
C ILE A 11 3.44 16.07 -5.04
N ALA A 12 4.26 15.39 -5.84
CA ALA A 12 3.81 14.23 -6.60
C ALA A 12 3.98 12.96 -5.78
N GLY A 13 3.18 11.94 -6.05
CA GLY A 13 3.36 10.61 -5.47
C GLY A 13 4.19 9.73 -6.39
N LEU A 14 5.12 8.98 -5.82
CA LEU A 14 5.88 7.93 -6.49
C LEU A 14 5.64 6.60 -5.75
N ASP A 15 5.00 5.64 -6.40
CA ASP A 15 4.82 4.28 -5.89
C ASP A 15 5.88 3.36 -6.47
N ILE A 16 6.71 2.79 -5.59
CA ILE A 16 7.69 1.76 -5.94
C ILE A 16 7.12 0.43 -5.43
N SER A 17 6.45 -0.30 -6.30
CA SER A 17 5.91 -1.63 -5.99
C SER A 17 6.94 -2.74 -6.28
N SER A 18 6.63 -3.98 -5.95
CA SER A 18 7.52 -5.12 -6.24
C SER A 18 7.70 -5.43 -7.74
N THR A 19 6.86 -4.88 -8.61
CA THR A 19 6.83 -5.21 -10.05
C THR A 19 6.87 -4.00 -10.97
N GLY A 20 7.09 -2.81 -10.43
CA GLY A 20 7.17 -1.60 -11.24
C GLY A 20 7.02 -0.32 -10.43
N ILE A 21 7.07 0.80 -11.13
CA ILE A 21 6.97 2.13 -10.56
C ILE A 21 5.79 2.89 -11.19
N LYS A 22 5.19 3.78 -10.41
CA LYS A 22 4.11 4.67 -10.85
C LYS A 22 4.32 6.05 -10.26
N ILE A 23 3.98 7.06 -11.02
CA ILE A 23 3.98 8.44 -10.55
C ILE A 23 2.61 9.07 -10.82
N MET A 24 2.17 9.95 -9.93
CA MET A 24 0.94 10.70 -10.09
C MET A 24 1.07 12.08 -9.44
N SER A 25 0.50 13.10 -10.09
CA SER A 25 0.33 14.45 -9.55
C SER A 25 -1.15 14.71 -9.39
N VAL A 26 -1.58 14.95 -8.14
CA VAL A 26 -2.98 15.20 -7.76
C VAL A 26 -3.07 16.50 -6.99
N ASP A 27 -4.10 17.31 -7.26
CA ASP A 27 -4.52 18.37 -6.34
C ASP A 27 -5.29 17.72 -5.19
N PRO A 28 -4.74 17.68 -3.95
CA PRO A 28 -5.37 16.96 -2.85
C PRO A 28 -6.69 17.57 -2.37
N LYS A 29 -6.96 18.84 -2.72
CA LYS A 29 -8.23 19.53 -2.35
C LYS A 29 -9.34 19.19 -3.32
N LYS A 30 -9.01 19.08 -4.60
CA LYS A 30 -9.99 18.87 -5.69
C LYS A 30 -10.01 17.43 -6.18
N TRP A 31 -9.03 16.62 -5.80
CA TRP A 31 -8.79 15.29 -6.34
C TRP A 31 -8.63 15.27 -7.88
N SER A 32 -8.22 16.41 -8.45
CA SER A 32 -7.92 16.47 -9.87
C SER A 32 -6.53 15.96 -10.18
N VAL A 33 -6.45 15.05 -11.16
CA VAL A 33 -5.19 14.47 -11.64
C VAL A 33 -4.61 15.37 -12.70
N ASN A 34 -3.39 15.87 -12.48
CA ASN A 34 -2.67 16.72 -13.44
C ASN A 34 -1.79 15.90 -14.39
N GLY A 35 -1.29 14.77 -13.92
CA GLY A 35 -0.49 13.87 -14.72
C GLY A 35 -0.22 12.57 -13.98
N TYR A 36 0.02 11.51 -14.73
CA TYR A 36 0.33 10.19 -14.18
C TYR A 36 1.12 9.35 -15.19
N GLY A 37 1.78 8.32 -14.70
CA GLY A 37 2.49 7.37 -15.54
C GLY A 37 2.81 6.09 -14.78
N SER A 38 3.13 5.02 -15.52
CA SER A 38 3.58 3.75 -14.95
C SER A 38 4.58 3.05 -15.85
N LEU A 39 5.46 2.28 -15.22
CA LEU A 39 6.44 1.44 -15.88
C LEU A 39 6.56 0.11 -15.14
N ASP A 40 6.33 -1.00 -15.84
CA ASP A 40 6.54 -2.33 -15.30
C ASP A 40 8.05 -2.66 -15.34
N LEU A 41 8.57 -3.23 -14.27
CA LEU A 41 9.99 -3.51 -14.07
C LEU A 41 10.24 -5.00 -13.82
N ASP A 42 11.46 -5.44 -14.09
CA ASP A 42 11.91 -6.77 -13.67
C ASP A 42 11.98 -6.83 -12.14
N PRO A 43 11.22 -7.73 -11.49
CA PRO A 43 11.14 -7.79 -10.03
C PRO A 43 12.47 -8.13 -9.36
N ILE A 44 13.34 -8.92 -10.02
CA ILE A 44 14.64 -9.33 -9.47
C ILE A 44 15.58 -8.14 -9.46
N LYS A 45 15.72 -7.45 -10.61
CA LYS A 45 16.58 -6.27 -10.73
C LYS A 45 16.09 -5.12 -9.83
N LEU A 46 14.77 -4.96 -9.71
CA LEU A 46 14.20 -3.97 -8.80
C LEU A 46 14.53 -4.28 -7.35
N LYS A 47 14.38 -5.54 -6.93
CA LYS A 47 14.80 -5.99 -5.60
C LYS A 47 16.29 -5.71 -5.35
N GLU A 48 17.15 -6.07 -6.30
CA GLU A 48 18.59 -5.82 -6.21
C GLU A 48 18.90 -4.32 -6.10
N SER A 49 18.17 -3.45 -6.80
CA SER A 49 18.37 -2.00 -6.71
C SER A 49 17.95 -1.39 -5.38
N LEU A 50 17.04 -2.03 -4.66
CA LEU A 50 16.65 -1.62 -3.32
C LEU A 50 17.62 -2.10 -2.23
N GLU A 51 18.32 -3.22 -2.47
CA GLU A 51 19.17 -3.89 -1.48
C GLU A 51 20.67 -3.62 -1.67
N ASN A 52 21.11 -3.26 -2.88
CA ASN A 52 22.51 -3.09 -3.23
C ASN A 52 22.85 -1.62 -3.52
N GLU A 53 23.75 -1.06 -2.74
CA GLU A 53 24.24 0.30 -2.93
C GLU A 53 24.90 0.48 -4.32
N GLY A 54 24.68 1.65 -4.92
CA GLY A 54 25.22 2.01 -6.23
C GLY A 54 24.55 1.37 -7.44
N ASN A 55 23.47 0.61 -7.25
CA ASN A 55 22.69 0.05 -8.35
C ASN A 55 21.84 1.16 -9.02
N THR A 56 22.03 1.39 -10.32
CA THR A 56 21.37 2.47 -11.06
C THR A 56 20.02 2.08 -11.66
N TYR A 57 19.62 0.81 -11.59
CA TYR A 57 18.44 0.29 -12.29
C TYR A 57 17.15 1.08 -11.95
N LEU A 58 16.92 1.38 -10.68
CA LEU A 58 15.75 2.14 -10.27
C LEU A 58 15.83 3.58 -10.78
N ALA A 59 16.97 4.25 -10.65
CA ALA A 59 17.18 5.62 -11.11
C ALA A 59 16.96 5.76 -12.62
N ASP A 60 17.50 4.86 -13.41
CA ASP A 60 17.39 4.88 -14.88
C ASP A 60 15.94 4.65 -15.32
N ASN A 61 15.21 3.77 -14.64
CA ASN A 61 13.81 3.53 -14.94
C ASN A 61 12.88 4.65 -14.46
N ILE A 62 13.21 5.38 -13.38
CA ILE A 62 12.49 6.61 -13.01
C ILE A 62 12.69 7.68 -14.09
N LYS A 63 13.92 7.86 -14.61
CA LYS A 63 14.18 8.78 -15.74
C LYS A 63 13.36 8.40 -16.97
N LEU A 64 13.34 7.11 -17.31
CA LEU A 64 12.55 6.59 -18.43
C LEU A 64 11.05 6.84 -18.24
N LEU A 65 10.52 6.60 -17.03
CA LEU A 65 9.14 6.89 -16.69
C LEU A 65 8.82 8.37 -16.92
N LEU A 66 9.67 9.27 -16.42
CA LEU A 66 9.46 10.72 -16.52
C LEU A 66 9.57 11.26 -17.96
N SER A 67 10.46 10.69 -18.78
CA SER A 67 10.69 11.16 -20.14
C SER A 67 9.69 10.62 -21.17
N GLU A 68 9.17 9.39 -20.97
CA GLU A 68 8.44 8.69 -22.03
C GLU A 68 7.04 8.19 -21.66
N LYS A 69 6.71 8.09 -20.37
CA LYS A 69 5.51 7.39 -19.92
C LYS A 69 4.50 8.27 -19.18
N ILE A 70 4.70 9.58 -19.18
CA ILE A 70 3.77 10.50 -18.51
C ILE A 70 2.63 10.87 -19.45
N ILE A 71 1.41 10.78 -18.92
CA ILE A 71 0.19 11.33 -19.52
C ILE A 71 -0.18 12.57 -18.69
N GLY A 72 -0.29 13.73 -19.31
CA GLY A 72 -0.46 15.00 -18.64
C GLY A 72 0.86 15.61 -18.17
N GLU A 73 0.89 16.23 -17.01
CA GLU A 73 2.05 16.96 -16.50
C GLU A 73 2.31 16.65 -15.02
N VAL A 74 3.58 16.39 -14.69
CA VAL A 74 4.09 16.32 -13.33
C VAL A 74 4.98 17.55 -13.11
N ALA A 75 4.37 18.68 -12.80
CA ALA A 75 5.01 20.00 -12.74
C ALA A 75 5.94 20.23 -11.54
N THR A 76 6.06 19.26 -10.62
CA THR A 76 6.89 19.36 -9.42
C THR A 76 8.02 18.34 -9.42
N LYS A 77 9.15 18.73 -8.82
CA LYS A 77 10.25 17.80 -8.54
C LYS A 77 10.11 17.12 -7.16
N ARG A 78 9.25 17.64 -6.29
CA ARG A 78 9.04 17.07 -4.95
C ARG A 78 8.19 15.84 -5.03
N VAL A 79 8.65 14.76 -4.41
CA VAL A 79 7.94 13.48 -4.41
C VAL A 79 7.84 12.89 -3.02
N ALA A 80 6.65 12.46 -2.67
CA ALA A 80 6.40 11.52 -1.59
C ALA A 80 6.44 10.10 -2.17
N ILE A 81 7.07 9.18 -1.47
CA ILE A 81 7.40 7.86 -2.00
C ILE A 81 6.70 6.79 -1.17
N ALA A 82 5.95 5.92 -1.84
CA ALA A 82 5.45 4.69 -1.25
C ALA A 82 6.39 3.54 -1.61
N ILE A 83 6.82 2.77 -0.59
CA ILE A 83 7.62 1.56 -0.75
C ILE A 83 6.78 0.32 -0.37
N PRO A 84 7.13 -0.89 -0.87
CA PRO A 84 6.36 -2.09 -0.55
C PRO A 84 6.24 -2.30 0.97
N THR A 85 5.03 -2.50 1.48
CA THR A 85 4.75 -2.75 2.92
C THR A 85 5.58 -3.91 3.47
N ALA A 86 5.81 -4.95 2.67
CA ALA A 86 6.65 -6.09 3.04
C ALA A 86 8.13 -5.73 3.34
N ARG A 87 8.57 -4.50 3.04
CA ARG A 87 9.89 -3.95 3.33
C ARG A 87 9.92 -3.06 4.57
N SER A 88 8.79 -2.94 5.25
CA SER A 88 8.62 -2.13 6.46
C SER A 88 8.09 -2.97 7.61
N TYR A 89 8.32 -2.48 8.80
CA TYR A 89 7.72 -2.97 10.02
C TYR A 89 6.80 -1.87 10.55
N SER A 90 5.53 -2.16 10.72
CA SER A 90 4.57 -1.22 11.31
C SER A 90 3.83 -1.88 12.46
N ARG A 91 3.75 -1.19 13.58
CA ARG A 91 3.08 -1.70 14.79
C ARG A 91 2.47 -0.59 15.60
N THR A 92 1.28 -0.85 16.12
CA THR A 92 0.64 0.02 17.11
C THR A 92 0.78 -0.58 18.50
N PHE A 93 1.08 0.26 19.49
CA PHE A 93 1.18 -0.12 20.91
C PHE A 93 0.84 1.08 21.80
N ASN A 94 0.57 0.80 23.08
CA ASN A 94 0.25 1.83 24.04
C ASN A 94 1.46 2.09 24.95
N LEU A 95 1.71 3.38 25.21
CA LEU A 95 2.73 3.85 26.14
C LEU A 95 2.07 4.73 27.20
N PRO A 96 2.58 4.76 28.46
CA PRO A 96 2.14 5.71 29.47
C PRO A 96 2.34 7.16 29.01
N THR A 97 1.42 8.07 29.34
CA THR A 97 1.56 9.51 29.01
C THR A 97 2.83 10.14 29.59
N SER A 98 3.38 9.58 30.69
CA SER A 98 4.64 10.01 31.28
C SER A 98 5.86 9.84 30.36
N THR A 99 5.79 8.95 29.36
CA THR A 99 6.89 8.71 28.39
C THR A 99 6.93 9.75 27.26
N GLU A 100 5.96 10.64 27.16
CA GLU A 100 5.84 11.58 26.04
C GLU A 100 7.08 12.46 25.84
N LYS A 101 7.79 12.81 26.91
CA LYS A 101 9.02 13.63 26.82
C LYS A 101 10.22 12.86 26.22
N SER A 102 10.20 11.53 26.27
CA SER A 102 11.20 10.62 25.72
C SER A 102 10.56 9.62 24.75
N LEU A 103 9.54 10.06 24.01
CA LEU A 103 8.72 9.19 23.18
C LEU A 103 9.55 8.44 22.14
N HIS A 104 10.46 9.14 21.47
CA HIS A 104 11.33 8.51 20.48
C HIS A 104 12.15 7.36 21.07
N ASP A 105 12.78 7.57 22.22
CA ASP A 105 13.58 6.53 22.88
C ASP A 105 12.72 5.33 23.31
N ALA A 106 11.51 5.59 23.81
CA ALA A 106 10.56 4.54 24.17
C ALA A 106 10.11 3.74 22.94
N VAL A 107 9.89 4.40 21.82
CA VAL A 107 9.52 3.73 20.55
C VAL A 107 10.68 2.87 20.03
N VAL A 108 11.93 3.36 20.09
CA VAL A 108 13.11 2.59 19.68
C VAL A 108 13.28 1.35 20.56
N LEU A 109 13.06 1.49 21.88
CA LEU A 109 13.13 0.37 22.82
C LEU A 109 12.05 -0.70 22.51
N GLU A 110 10.84 -0.26 22.18
CA GLU A 110 9.77 -1.16 21.75
C GLU A 110 10.13 -1.83 20.41
N ALA A 111 10.71 -1.09 19.46
CA ALA A 111 11.15 -1.64 18.18
C ALA A 111 12.13 -2.80 18.34
N ASP A 112 13.13 -2.65 19.21
CA ASP A 112 14.14 -3.69 19.48
C ASP A 112 13.54 -5.01 20.03
N GLN A 113 12.37 -4.95 20.66
CA GLN A 113 11.70 -6.16 21.16
C GLN A 113 10.97 -6.96 20.07
N TYR A 114 10.62 -6.33 18.95
CA TYR A 114 9.74 -6.90 17.93
C TYR A 114 10.39 -7.10 16.58
N ILE A 115 11.37 -6.26 16.24
CA ILE A 115 12.03 -6.28 14.94
C ILE A 115 13.29 -7.14 15.05
N PRO A 116 13.43 -8.19 14.23
CA PRO A 116 14.52 -9.16 14.36
C PRO A 116 15.86 -8.66 13.80
N ILE A 117 16.00 -7.36 13.62
CA ILE A 117 17.23 -6.69 13.17
C ILE A 117 17.51 -5.48 14.07
N PRO A 118 18.79 -5.11 14.31
CA PRO A 118 19.14 -4.04 15.22
C PRO A 118 18.51 -2.69 14.85
N ALA A 119 17.95 -1.96 15.81
CA ALA A 119 17.35 -0.64 15.59
C ALA A 119 18.34 0.36 14.97
N SER A 120 19.64 0.22 15.22
CA SER A 120 20.69 1.04 14.59
C SER A 120 20.73 0.96 13.07
N THR A 121 20.23 -0.12 12.48
CA THR A 121 20.15 -0.34 11.01
C THR A 121 18.83 0.08 10.40
N LEU A 122 17.92 0.65 11.21
CA LEU A 122 16.59 1.08 10.81
C LEU A 122 16.46 2.61 10.86
N TYR A 123 15.68 3.16 9.94
CA TYR A 123 14.97 4.41 10.17
C TYR A 123 13.67 4.06 10.89
N ILE A 124 13.45 4.67 12.03
CA ILE A 124 12.27 4.46 12.88
C ILE A 124 11.57 5.80 13.03
N ASP A 125 10.30 5.84 12.69
CA ASP A 125 9.44 6.99 12.88
C ASP A 125 8.16 6.58 13.61
N HIS A 126 7.43 7.55 14.17
CA HIS A 126 6.24 7.26 14.93
C HIS A 126 5.21 8.40 14.85
N GLU A 127 3.96 8.03 14.98
CA GLU A 127 2.83 8.95 15.06
C GLU A 127 1.97 8.62 16.30
N ILE A 128 1.59 9.65 17.09
CA ILE A 128 0.58 9.49 18.13
C ILE A 128 -0.78 9.49 17.46
N ILE A 129 -1.42 8.34 17.40
CA ILE A 129 -2.72 8.17 16.73
C ILE A 129 -3.91 8.29 17.68
N GLU A 130 -3.67 8.14 19.00
CA GLU A 130 -4.71 8.32 20.01
C GLU A 130 -4.06 8.73 21.35
N ARG A 131 -4.79 9.52 22.15
CA ARG A 131 -4.34 9.97 23.46
C ARG A 131 -5.50 9.96 24.46
N ASN A 132 -5.26 9.41 25.63
CA ASN A 132 -6.14 9.53 26.77
C ASN A 132 -5.35 10.04 28.01
N LYS A 133 -5.99 10.11 29.18
CA LYS A 133 -5.33 10.65 30.40
C LYS A 133 -4.19 9.80 30.95
N LYS A 134 -4.11 8.52 30.60
CA LYS A 134 -3.14 7.57 31.16
C LYS A 134 -2.14 7.10 30.11
N GLU A 135 -2.58 6.96 28.86
CA GLU A 135 -1.84 6.33 27.80
C GLU A 135 -1.91 7.11 26.51
N ILE A 136 -0.90 6.96 25.70
CA ILE A 136 -0.82 7.36 24.30
C ILE A 136 -0.73 6.11 23.43
N THR A 137 -1.50 6.06 22.36
CA THR A 137 -1.41 5.01 21.35
C THR A 137 -0.52 5.49 20.22
N VAL A 138 0.54 4.77 19.96
CA VAL A 138 1.58 5.13 19.00
C VAL A 138 1.58 4.14 17.86
N LEU A 139 1.55 4.63 16.62
CA LEU A 139 1.90 3.87 15.42
C LEU A 139 3.38 4.08 15.15
N MET A 140 4.16 3.03 15.22
CA MET A 140 5.57 3.00 14.81
C MET A 140 5.66 2.45 13.39
N SER A 141 6.54 3.03 12.60
CA SER A 141 6.97 2.51 11.30
C SER A 141 8.50 2.45 11.25
N ALA A 142 9.03 1.34 10.78
CA ALA A 142 10.47 1.15 10.66
C ALA A 142 10.83 0.51 9.31
N VAL A 143 11.91 0.99 8.70
CA VAL A 143 12.43 0.50 7.41
C VAL A 143 13.95 0.38 7.50
N ALA A 144 14.52 -0.64 6.88
CA ALA A 144 15.97 -0.79 6.80
C ALA A 144 16.61 0.42 6.10
N LYS A 145 17.66 1.01 6.72
CA LYS A 145 18.35 2.20 6.20
C LYS A 145 18.80 2.00 4.75
N VAL A 146 19.38 0.85 4.44
CA VAL A 146 19.84 0.54 3.08
C VAL A 146 18.74 0.69 2.03
N ILE A 147 17.50 0.33 2.35
CA ILE A 147 16.38 0.46 1.41
C ILE A 147 16.01 1.91 1.21
N VAL A 148 15.87 2.67 2.29
CA VAL A 148 15.52 4.10 2.22
C VAL A 148 16.62 4.88 1.51
N ASP A 149 17.88 4.65 1.87
CA ASP A 149 19.03 5.34 1.28
C ASP A 149 19.15 5.06 -0.23
N ASN A 150 18.97 3.81 -0.67
CA ASN A 150 18.99 3.46 -2.09
C ASN A 150 17.81 4.05 -2.87
N VAL A 151 16.62 4.09 -2.26
CA VAL A 151 15.45 4.75 -2.85
C VAL A 151 15.68 6.24 -2.98
N VAL A 152 16.13 6.91 -1.92
CA VAL A 152 16.43 8.35 -1.92
C VAL A 152 17.49 8.68 -2.97
N ALA A 153 18.61 7.97 -2.98
CA ALA A 153 19.68 8.17 -3.94
C ALA A 153 19.20 7.97 -5.40
N SER A 154 18.37 6.96 -5.65
CA SER A 154 17.81 6.69 -6.99
C SER A 154 16.88 7.80 -7.46
N VAL A 155 16.03 8.30 -6.56
CA VAL A 155 15.08 9.39 -6.84
C VAL A 155 15.82 10.71 -7.09
N GLU A 156 16.84 11.02 -6.30
CA GLU A 156 17.70 12.20 -6.48
C GLU A 156 18.51 12.12 -7.79
N ALA A 157 19.08 10.95 -8.10
CA ALA A 157 19.77 10.70 -9.36
C ALA A 157 18.86 10.83 -10.59
N ALA A 158 17.54 10.66 -10.41
CA ALA A 158 16.54 10.92 -11.45
C ALA A 158 16.11 12.39 -11.53
N GLY A 159 16.67 13.28 -10.71
CA GLY A 159 16.38 14.72 -10.73
C GLY A 159 15.15 15.13 -9.91
N LEU A 160 14.61 14.24 -9.09
CA LEU A 160 13.50 14.48 -8.17
C LEU A 160 14.02 14.79 -6.75
N GLN A 161 13.14 15.31 -5.90
CA GLN A 161 13.43 15.70 -4.52
C GLN A 161 12.53 14.88 -3.57
N PRO A 162 13.03 13.83 -2.93
CA PRO A 162 12.25 13.05 -1.98
C PRO A 162 11.93 13.89 -0.75
N VAL A 163 10.66 13.90 -0.32
CA VAL A 163 10.18 14.65 0.86
C VAL A 163 9.59 13.75 1.94
N LEU A 164 9.20 12.53 1.55
CA LEU A 164 8.63 11.51 2.44
C LEU A 164 8.88 10.13 1.85
N VAL A 165 9.12 9.15 2.70
CA VAL A 165 9.08 7.72 2.38
C VAL A 165 8.14 7.03 3.36
N GLU A 166 7.13 6.31 2.85
CA GLU A 166 6.17 5.60 3.69
C GLU A 166 5.85 4.20 3.15
N PRO A 167 5.34 3.28 3.97
CA PRO A 167 4.83 2.00 3.50
C PRO A 167 3.60 2.19 2.59
N SER A 168 3.49 1.41 1.51
CA SER A 168 2.39 1.51 0.53
C SER A 168 1.00 1.39 1.16
N ILE A 169 0.85 0.57 2.19
CA ILE A 169 -0.42 0.38 2.88
C ILE A 169 -0.90 1.66 3.60
N THR A 170 0.00 2.53 4.05
CA THR A 170 -0.33 3.84 4.62
C THR A 170 -0.97 4.74 3.58
N SER A 171 -0.40 4.77 2.37
CA SER A 171 -0.96 5.49 1.22
C SER A 171 -2.35 4.95 0.84
N VAL A 172 -2.53 3.64 0.82
CA VAL A 172 -3.83 3.00 0.56
C VAL A 172 -4.85 3.41 1.64
N GLY A 173 -4.47 3.36 2.91
CA GLY A 173 -5.34 3.80 4.02
C GLY A 173 -5.77 5.26 3.87
N ARG A 174 -4.87 6.15 3.46
CA ARG A 174 -5.16 7.58 3.25
C ARG A 174 -6.19 7.80 2.15
N VAL A 175 -6.07 7.16 1.00
CA VAL A 175 -7.05 7.32 -0.08
C VAL A 175 -8.40 6.73 0.32
N LEU A 176 -8.44 5.60 1.00
CA LEU A 176 -9.68 5.00 1.46
C LEU A 176 -10.37 5.87 2.53
N THR A 177 -9.63 6.42 3.49
CA THR A 177 -10.19 7.38 4.47
C THR A 177 -10.84 8.58 3.78
N SER A 178 -10.29 9.03 2.66
CA SER A 178 -10.79 10.19 1.93
C SER A 178 -11.97 9.86 1.00
N THR A 179 -12.12 8.60 0.59
CA THR A 179 -13.10 8.18 -0.44
C THR A 179 -14.24 7.34 0.10
N GLU A 180 -14.04 6.69 1.24
CA GLU A 180 -15.06 5.87 1.89
C GLU A 180 -15.82 6.69 2.94
N GLU A 181 -17.13 6.54 2.95
CA GLU A 181 -17.99 7.22 3.92
C GLU A 181 -18.05 6.48 5.26
N GLY A 182 -18.29 7.22 6.34
CA GLY A 182 -18.75 6.67 7.61
C GLY A 182 -17.66 6.33 8.63
N ASN A 183 -16.37 6.48 8.35
CA ASN A 183 -15.29 6.20 9.32
C ASN A 183 -15.46 4.85 10.07
N LEU A 184 -15.82 3.81 9.32
CA LEU A 184 -16.05 2.47 9.84
C LEU A 184 -14.72 1.76 10.08
N PRO A 185 -14.53 1.02 11.18
CA PRO A 185 -13.38 0.15 11.35
C PRO A 185 -13.35 -0.89 10.23
N THR A 186 -12.31 -0.81 9.41
CA THR A 186 -12.25 -1.46 8.10
C THR A 186 -11.03 -2.37 7.99
N VAL A 187 -11.23 -3.60 7.54
CA VAL A 187 -10.14 -4.46 7.08
C VAL A 187 -9.79 -4.10 5.64
N ILE A 188 -8.54 -3.77 5.37
CA ILE A 188 -8.00 -3.56 4.02
C ILE A 188 -7.25 -4.82 3.61
N VAL A 189 -7.55 -5.35 2.43
CA VAL A 189 -6.81 -6.45 1.79
C VAL A 189 -6.31 -5.97 0.44
N ASP A 190 -5.06 -5.56 0.37
CA ASP A 190 -4.41 -5.10 -0.86
C ASP A 190 -3.72 -6.28 -1.55
N ILE A 191 -4.38 -6.84 -2.56
CA ILE A 191 -3.84 -7.97 -3.33
C ILE A 191 -3.04 -7.42 -4.51
N GLY A 192 -1.73 -7.32 -4.31
CA GLY A 192 -0.78 -6.96 -5.36
C GLY A 192 -0.45 -8.11 -6.32
N PRO A 193 0.48 -7.89 -7.26
CA PRO A 193 0.94 -8.96 -8.17
C PRO A 193 1.70 -10.08 -7.45
N ALA A 194 2.57 -9.76 -6.49
CA ALA A 194 3.48 -10.69 -5.83
C ALA A 194 3.15 -10.96 -4.35
N SER A 195 2.46 -10.04 -3.70
CA SER A 195 2.13 -10.11 -2.27
C SER A 195 0.71 -9.61 -2.02
N THR A 196 0.20 -9.94 -0.85
CA THR A 196 -1.01 -9.35 -0.28
C THR A 196 -0.64 -8.66 1.02
N ASP A 197 -0.95 -7.37 1.11
CA ASP A 197 -0.82 -6.59 2.33
C ASP A 197 -2.19 -6.47 2.99
N ILE A 198 -2.21 -6.57 4.32
CA ILE A 198 -3.44 -6.53 5.11
C ILE A 198 -3.28 -5.43 6.15
N ALA A 199 -4.31 -4.63 6.35
CA ALA A 199 -4.31 -3.62 7.39
C ALA A 199 -5.69 -3.45 8.03
N ILE A 200 -5.70 -2.93 9.25
CA ILE A 200 -6.90 -2.42 9.89
C ILE A 200 -6.82 -0.88 9.87
N LEU A 201 -7.81 -0.28 9.25
CA LEU A 201 -8.03 1.16 9.25
C LEU A 201 -9.14 1.49 10.25
N ASP A 202 -8.83 2.29 11.25
CA ASP A 202 -9.80 2.78 12.24
C ASP A 202 -9.49 4.20 12.66
N LYS A 203 -10.52 5.05 12.77
CA LYS A 203 -10.40 6.49 13.06
C LYS A 203 -9.40 7.21 12.13
N GLY A 204 -9.39 6.85 10.84
CA GLY A 204 -8.54 7.46 9.83
C GLY A 204 -7.05 7.07 9.86
N SER A 205 -6.65 6.14 10.74
CA SER A 205 -5.26 5.69 10.88
C SER A 205 -5.14 4.17 10.75
N ILE A 206 -4.01 3.72 10.21
CA ILE A 206 -3.67 2.29 10.21
C ILE A 206 -3.34 1.87 11.64
N ARG A 207 -3.99 0.80 12.13
CA ARG A 207 -3.84 0.27 13.48
C ARG A 207 -2.98 -0.98 13.55
N VAL A 208 -3.13 -1.84 12.58
CA VAL A 208 -2.43 -3.13 12.49
C VAL A 208 -2.10 -3.37 11.03
N THR A 209 -0.94 -3.97 10.78
CA THR A 209 -0.56 -4.47 9.46
C THR A 209 -0.16 -5.92 9.52
N GLY A 210 -0.32 -6.61 8.41
CA GLY A 210 0.15 -7.96 8.16
C GLY A 210 0.32 -8.17 6.67
N GLY A 211 0.80 -9.33 6.27
CA GLY A 211 0.94 -9.62 4.85
C GLY A 211 1.63 -10.95 4.58
N LEU A 212 1.57 -11.35 3.33
CA LEU A 212 2.18 -12.60 2.87
C LEU A 212 2.58 -12.52 1.39
N ALA A 213 3.55 -13.33 0.98
CA ALA A 213 4.06 -13.40 -0.39
C ALA A 213 3.13 -14.25 -1.28
N ILE A 214 1.86 -13.88 -1.36
CA ILE A 214 0.84 -14.44 -2.27
C ILE A 214 0.14 -13.27 -2.93
N GLY A 215 0.05 -13.30 -4.25
CA GLY A 215 -0.62 -12.26 -5.03
C GLY A 215 -1.18 -12.78 -6.33
N GLY A 216 -1.57 -11.88 -7.22
CA GLY A 216 -2.19 -12.21 -8.49
C GLY A 216 -1.37 -13.13 -9.40
N ASN A 217 -0.04 -13.10 -9.30
CA ASN A 217 0.85 -14.00 -10.03
C ASN A 217 0.79 -15.43 -9.48
N THR A 218 0.70 -15.59 -8.15
CA THR A 218 0.50 -16.90 -7.51
C THR A 218 -0.81 -17.53 -7.99
N PHE A 219 -1.88 -16.76 -8.05
CA PHE A 219 -3.18 -17.23 -8.58
C PHE A 219 -3.05 -17.74 -10.02
N THR A 220 -2.31 -17.01 -10.87
CA THR A 220 -2.08 -17.44 -12.26
C THR A 220 -1.31 -18.75 -12.32
N LEU A 221 -0.26 -18.90 -11.49
CA LEU A 221 0.54 -20.13 -11.41
C LEU A 221 -0.28 -21.32 -10.89
N ASP A 222 -1.12 -21.12 -9.88
CA ASP A 222 -1.99 -22.17 -9.32
C ASP A 222 -2.97 -22.69 -10.37
N ILE A 223 -3.59 -21.77 -11.13
CA ILE A 223 -4.48 -22.13 -12.26
C ILE A 223 -3.70 -22.89 -13.33
N ALA A 224 -2.55 -22.36 -13.75
CA ALA A 224 -1.75 -22.99 -14.80
C ALA A 224 -1.36 -24.42 -14.45
N LYS A 225 -0.89 -24.64 -13.22
CA LYS A 225 -0.53 -25.97 -12.69
C LYS A 225 -1.74 -26.90 -12.57
N ARG A 226 -2.83 -26.43 -11.98
CA ARG A 226 -3.99 -27.26 -11.71
C ARG A 226 -4.74 -27.69 -12.96
N LEU A 227 -4.83 -26.79 -13.95
CA LEU A 227 -5.55 -27.01 -15.21
C LEU A 227 -4.63 -27.49 -16.34
N ASN A 228 -3.31 -27.53 -16.10
CA ASN A 228 -2.27 -27.87 -17.10
C ASN A 228 -2.41 -27.00 -18.38
N VAL A 229 -2.43 -25.68 -18.20
CA VAL A 229 -2.54 -24.70 -19.29
C VAL A 229 -1.37 -23.72 -19.25
N ALA A 230 -1.09 -23.06 -20.39
CA ALA A 230 -0.08 -22.00 -20.45
C ALA A 230 -0.45 -20.83 -19.53
N LEU A 231 0.57 -20.06 -19.07
CA LEU A 231 0.38 -18.94 -18.15
C LEU A 231 -0.57 -17.87 -18.69
N GLU A 232 -0.48 -17.56 -19.97
CA GLU A 232 -1.35 -16.60 -20.64
C GLU A 232 -2.82 -17.03 -20.57
N ASN A 233 -3.10 -18.31 -20.84
CA ASN A 233 -4.45 -18.86 -20.74
C ASN A 233 -4.94 -18.88 -19.28
N ALA A 234 -4.07 -19.23 -18.34
CA ALA A 234 -4.37 -19.20 -16.92
C ALA A 234 -4.71 -17.78 -16.46
N HIS A 235 -3.95 -16.76 -16.93
CA HIS A 235 -4.23 -15.36 -16.64
C HIS A 235 -5.59 -14.92 -17.20
N GLN A 236 -5.90 -15.29 -18.44
CA GLN A 236 -7.21 -14.98 -19.04
C GLN A 236 -8.36 -15.64 -18.27
N LEU A 237 -8.23 -16.91 -17.91
CA LEU A 237 -9.22 -17.62 -17.08
C LEU A 237 -9.43 -16.94 -15.74
N LYS A 238 -8.34 -16.52 -15.08
CA LYS A 238 -8.39 -15.78 -13.82
C LYS A 238 -9.21 -14.49 -13.96
N VAL A 239 -8.90 -13.67 -14.96
CA VAL A 239 -9.50 -12.33 -15.12
C VAL A 239 -10.95 -12.42 -15.59
N LEU A 240 -11.27 -13.36 -16.47
CA LEU A 240 -12.62 -13.47 -17.03
C LEU A 240 -13.61 -14.23 -16.14
N ASN A 241 -13.15 -15.24 -15.44
CA ASN A 241 -14.01 -16.16 -14.72
C ASN A 241 -13.88 -16.05 -13.20
N GLY A 242 -12.65 -15.97 -12.68
CA GLY A 242 -12.39 -15.84 -11.24
C GLY A 242 -13.06 -16.91 -10.39
N LEU A 243 -13.77 -16.48 -9.37
CA LEU A 243 -14.48 -17.32 -8.39
C LEU A 243 -15.99 -17.42 -8.65
N ASN A 244 -16.48 -16.88 -9.76
CA ASN A 244 -17.92 -16.90 -10.08
C ASN A 244 -18.47 -18.34 -10.15
N ALA A 245 -19.75 -18.51 -9.84
CA ALA A 245 -20.38 -19.82 -9.86
C ALA A 245 -20.60 -20.36 -11.28
N GLY A 246 -20.31 -21.64 -11.49
CA GLY A 246 -20.58 -22.34 -12.75
C GLY A 246 -19.83 -23.68 -12.87
N PRO A 247 -20.29 -24.61 -13.74
CA PRO A 247 -19.71 -25.97 -13.81
C PRO A 247 -18.22 -26.02 -14.21
N ARG A 248 -17.77 -25.10 -15.06
CA ARG A 248 -16.35 -25.00 -15.45
C ARG A 248 -15.53 -24.26 -14.40
N GLN A 249 -16.17 -23.50 -13.54
CA GLN A 249 -15.54 -22.67 -12.52
C GLN A 249 -15.18 -23.44 -11.25
N GLN A 250 -15.80 -24.60 -10.98
CA GLN A 250 -15.41 -25.45 -9.85
C GLN A 250 -13.92 -25.82 -9.88
N LYS A 251 -13.40 -26.16 -11.08
CA LYS A 251 -11.97 -26.47 -11.22
C LYS A 251 -11.09 -25.26 -11.01
N LEU A 252 -11.55 -24.07 -11.44
CA LEU A 252 -10.83 -22.82 -11.29
C LEU A 252 -10.85 -22.38 -9.83
N SER A 253 -11.99 -22.40 -9.16
CA SER A 253 -12.11 -22.10 -7.73
C SER A 253 -11.27 -23.07 -6.89
N ALA A 254 -11.29 -24.37 -7.20
CA ALA A 254 -10.46 -25.37 -6.54
C ALA A 254 -8.95 -25.15 -6.76
N ALA A 255 -8.55 -24.51 -7.86
CA ALA A 255 -7.16 -24.14 -8.10
C ALA A 255 -6.73 -22.94 -7.23
N LEU A 256 -7.61 -21.98 -7.02
CA LEU A 256 -7.37 -20.77 -6.26
C LEU A 256 -7.48 -20.96 -4.73
N GLU A 257 -8.28 -21.93 -4.30
CA GLU A 257 -8.64 -22.17 -2.90
C GLU A 257 -7.43 -22.22 -1.95
N PRO A 258 -6.33 -22.96 -2.22
CA PRO A 258 -5.20 -23.02 -1.29
C PRO A 258 -4.56 -21.65 -1.03
N SER A 259 -4.39 -20.83 -2.05
CA SER A 259 -3.81 -19.50 -1.93
C SER A 259 -4.77 -18.53 -1.22
N LEU A 260 -6.06 -18.61 -1.53
CA LEU A 260 -7.10 -17.80 -0.88
C LEU A 260 -7.26 -18.14 0.60
N GLN A 261 -7.19 -19.41 0.96
CA GLN A 261 -7.24 -19.85 2.38
C GLN A 261 -6.05 -19.32 3.17
N ARG A 262 -4.87 -19.25 2.58
CA ARG A 262 -3.70 -18.65 3.23
C ARG A 262 -3.88 -17.15 3.44
N ILE A 263 -4.41 -16.42 2.45
CA ILE A 263 -4.76 -15.00 2.62
C ILE A 263 -5.80 -14.84 3.72
N LEU A 264 -6.86 -15.64 3.70
CA LEU A 264 -7.93 -15.61 4.71
C LEU A 264 -7.40 -15.88 6.12
N ALA A 265 -6.47 -16.83 6.28
CA ALA A 265 -5.85 -17.13 7.55
C ALA A 265 -5.06 -15.93 8.11
N GLU A 266 -4.30 -15.22 7.23
CA GLU A 266 -3.58 -14.01 7.64
C GLU A 266 -4.55 -12.86 7.96
N VAL A 267 -5.62 -12.69 7.18
CA VAL A 267 -6.69 -11.71 7.48
C VAL A 267 -7.26 -11.97 8.88
N LYS A 268 -7.64 -13.21 9.19
CA LYS A 268 -8.18 -13.59 10.51
C LYS A 268 -7.17 -13.35 11.65
N LYS A 269 -5.89 -13.55 11.40
CA LYS A 269 -4.82 -13.28 12.38
C LYS A 269 -4.71 -11.78 12.66
N VAL A 270 -4.72 -10.94 11.63
CA VAL A 270 -4.66 -9.47 11.77
C VAL A 270 -5.91 -8.96 12.49
N MET A 271 -7.11 -9.44 12.12
CA MET A 271 -8.37 -9.10 12.79
C MET A 271 -8.34 -9.45 14.27
N ARG A 272 -7.92 -10.68 14.61
CA ARG A 272 -7.80 -11.12 16.01
C ARG A 272 -6.84 -10.26 16.82
N TYR A 273 -5.69 -9.90 16.22
CA TYR A 273 -4.73 -9.03 16.91
C TYR A 273 -5.35 -7.66 17.22
N TYR A 274 -6.10 -7.09 16.28
CA TYR A 274 -6.82 -5.83 16.50
C TYR A 274 -7.85 -5.96 17.64
N ASP A 275 -8.69 -6.99 17.60
CA ASP A 275 -9.76 -7.20 18.59
C ASP A 275 -9.18 -7.43 20.00
N GLU A 276 -8.08 -8.19 20.12
CA GLU A 276 -7.51 -8.56 21.42
C GLU A 276 -6.55 -7.51 22.01
N ARG A 277 -5.94 -6.65 21.17
CA ARG A 277 -4.82 -5.81 21.60
C ARG A 277 -5.02 -4.31 21.37
N ILE A 278 -5.88 -3.92 20.47
CA ILE A 278 -5.99 -2.54 20.04
C ILE A 278 -7.39 -1.97 20.29
N SER A 279 -8.43 -2.75 19.98
CA SER A 279 -9.82 -2.27 20.09
C SER A 279 -10.36 -2.46 21.49
N ASP A 280 -10.80 -1.35 22.10
CA ASP A 280 -11.52 -1.44 23.40
C ASP A 280 -13.01 -1.74 23.21
N THR A 281 -13.64 -1.22 22.15
CA THR A 281 -15.10 -1.25 21.98
C THR A 281 -15.59 -1.32 20.54
N ARG A 282 -14.75 -0.95 19.57
CA ARG A 282 -15.17 -0.88 18.16
C ARG A 282 -14.95 -2.22 17.47
N LYS A 283 -16.00 -2.76 16.87
CA LYS A 283 -15.93 -3.99 16.07
C LYS A 283 -15.60 -3.65 14.62
N LEU A 284 -14.90 -4.56 13.95
CA LEU A 284 -14.69 -4.46 12.51
C LEU A 284 -16.01 -4.61 11.77
N GLU A 285 -16.31 -3.71 10.85
CA GLU A 285 -17.62 -3.60 10.21
C GLU A 285 -17.62 -3.96 8.74
N GLN A 286 -16.47 -3.82 8.06
CA GLN A 286 -16.36 -4.13 6.64
C GLN A 286 -14.94 -4.57 6.24
N LEU A 287 -14.84 -5.21 5.07
CA LEU A 287 -13.59 -5.50 4.41
C LEU A 287 -13.56 -4.88 3.02
N LEU A 288 -12.46 -4.18 2.71
CA LEU A 288 -12.22 -3.58 1.41
C LEU A 288 -11.06 -4.30 0.71
N VAL A 289 -11.34 -4.86 -0.46
CA VAL A 289 -10.32 -5.45 -1.32
C VAL A 289 -9.84 -4.40 -2.31
N VAL A 290 -8.54 -4.20 -2.40
CA VAL A 290 -7.87 -3.28 -3.31
C VAL A 290 -6.72 -3.98 -4.04
N GLY A 291 -5.96 -3.22 -4.85
CA GLY A 291 -4.83 -3.74 -5.62
C GLY A 291 -5.24 -4.46 -6.91
N SER A 292 -4.25 -4.86 -7.71
CA SER A 292 -4.51 -5.48 -9.00
C SER A 292 -5.23 -6.84 -8.91
N GLY A 293 -5.05 -7.56 -7.80
CA GLY A 293 -5.73 -8.83 -7.53
C GLY A 293 -7.21 -8.67 -7.17
N SER A 294 -7.67 -7.46 -6.83
CA SER A 294 -9.08 -7.17 -6.60
C SER A 294 -9.95 -7.32 -7.85
N ASN A 295 -9.33 -7.35 -9.04
CA ASN A 295 -10.00 -7.63 -10.31
C ASN A 295 -10.39 -9.12 -10.47
N LEU A 296 -10.07 -10.00 -9.51
CA LEU A 296 -10.53 -11.39 -9.52
C LEU A 296 -12.04 -11.43 -9.29
N PRO A 297 -12.84 -11.82 -10.29
CA PRO A 297 -14.30 -11.89 -10.14
C PRO A 297 -14.72 -12.78 -8.96
N GLY A 298 -15.66 -12.31 -8.13
CA GLY A 298 -16.16 -13.04 -6.97
C GLY A 298 -15.33 -12.89 -5.69
N ILE A 299 -14.22 -12.13 -5.69
CA ILE A 299 -13.34 -12.02 -4.52
C ILE A 299 -14.04 -11.35 -3.31
N GLY A 300 -14.91 -10.37 -3.54
CA GLY A 300 -15.70 -9.75 -2.46
C GLY A 300 -16.66 -10.73 -1.81
N GLU A 301 -17.40 -11.52 -2.62
CA GLU A 301 -18.29 -12.56 -2.12
C GLU A 301 -17.54 -13.65 -1.36
N TYR A 302 -16.36 -14.03 -1.83
CA TYR A 302 -15.50 -15.00 -1.13
C TYR A 302 -15.22 -14.54 0.31
N PHE A 303 -14.74 -13.31 0.49
CA PHE A 303 -14.47 -12.78 1.83
C PHE A 303 -15.76 -12.57 2.65
N THR A 304 -16.84 -12.11 2.04
CA THR A 304 -18.14 -11.96 2.73
C THR A 304 -18.58 -13.29 3.33
N ASN A 305 -18.55 -14.36 2.55
CA ASN A 305 -18.97 -15.69 3.00
C ASN A 305 -18.00 -16.29 4.05
N ALA A 306 -16.69 -16.09 3.87
CA ALA A 306 -15.68 -16.68 4.73
C ALA A 306 -15.55 -15.98 6.10
N LEU A 307 -15.91 -14.68 6.18
CA LEU A 307 -15.77 -13.86 7.39
C LEU A 307 -17.14 -13.51 8.03
N ILE A 308 -18.25 -13.74 7.32
CA ILE A 308 -19.60 -13.32 7.73
C ILE A 308 -19.63 -11.81 8.03
N MET A 309 -18.98 -11.05 7.16
CA MET A 309 -18.83 -9.59 7.25
C MET A 309 -18.92 -9.01 5.85
N PRO A 310 -19.57 -7.85 5.66
CA PRO A 310 -19.62 -7.19 4.34
C PRO A 310 -18.21 -6.99 3.77
N ALA A 311 -17.95 -7.57 2.60
CA ALA A 311 -16.70 -7.39 1.89
C ALA A 311 -16.95 -6.99 0.44
N ARG A 312 -16.22 -5.99 -0.05
CA ARG A 312 -16.35 -5.49 -1.42
C ARG A 312 -15.03 -5.00 -1.99
N VAL A 313 -14.97 -4.91 -3.29
CA VAL A 313 -13.86 -4.23 -3.97
C VAL A 313 -14.06 -2.73 -3.80
N ALA A 314 -13.07 -2.05 -3.24
CA ALA A 314 -13.09 -0.60 -3.13
C ALA A 314 -12.79 0.05 -4.48
N SER A 315 -13.48 1.14 -4.77
CA SER A 315 -13.29 1.91 -6.00
C SER A 315 -13.08 3.41 -5.69
N PRO A 316 -11.92 3.77 -5.10
CA PRO A 316 -11.60 5.17 -4.82
C PRO A 316 -11.47 6.01 -6.10
N TRP A 317 -11.45 5.35 -7.24
CA TRP A 317 -11.33 5.96 -8.55
C TRP A 317 -12.43 6.97 -8.88
N GLN A 318 -13.62 6.77 -8.34
CA GLN A 318 -14.78 7.66 -8.59
C GLN A 318 -14.56 9.09 -8.08
N LYS A 319 -13.63 9.29 -7.16
CA LYS A 319 -13.29 10.61 -6.62
C LYS A 319 -12.20 11.33 -7.42
N LEU A 320 -11.41 10.61 -8.19
CA LEU A 320 -10.35 11.18 -9.02
C LEU A 320 -10.95 11.81 -10.28
N ASP A 321 -10.70 13.10 -10.47
CA ASP A 321 -11.10 13.84 -11.67
C ASP A 321 -9.92 13.94 -12.64
N PHE A 322 -10.03 13.28 -13.77
CA PHE A 322 -9.01 13.30 -14.84
C PHE A 322 -9.22 14.46 -15.84
N ALA A 323 -10.31 15.22 -15.70
CA ALA A 323 -10.64 16.33 -16.59
C ALA A 323 -10.53 15.95 -18.08
N LYS A 324 -9.49 16.46 -18.77
CA LYS A 324 -9.23 16.16 -20.19
C LYS A 324 -8.18 15.07 -20.41
N LEU A 325 -7.58 14.54 -19.36
CA LEU A 325 -6.59 13.48 -19.48
C LEU A 325 -7.26 12.15 -19.83
N GLN A 326 -6.58 11.34 -20.63
CA GLN A 326 -6.99 9.98 -20.86
C GLN A 326 -6.89 9.20 -19.54
N GLU A 327 -8.00 8.64 -19.07
CA GLU A 327 -7.99 7.77 -17.89
C GLU A 327 -7.31 6.43 -18.19
N PRO A 328 -6.65 5.80 -17.18
CA PRO A 328 -6.21 4.41 -17.32
C PRO A 328 -7.39 3.50 -17.66
N PRO A 329 -7.20 2.50 -18.55
CA PRO A 329 -8.21 1.50 -18.82
C PRO A 329 -8.76 0.88 -17.51
N LYS A 330 -10.07 0.64 -17.46
CA LYS A 330 -10.79 0.21 -16.24
C LYS A 330 -10.09 -0.95 -15.50
N GLN A 331 -9.56 -1.90 -16.24
CA GLN A 331 -8.84 -3.05 -15.69
C GLN A 331 -7.51 -2.72 -15.01
N PHE A 332 -6.92 -1.56 -15.28
CA PHE A 332 -5.65 -1.12 -14.70
C PHE A 332 -5.82 -0.10 -13.57
N ARG A 333 -7.02 0.44 -13.35
CA ARG A 333 -7.27 1.49 -12.35
C ARG A 333 -6.86 1.08 -10.94
N SER A 334 -7.12 -0.17 -10.56
CA SER A 334 -6.74 -0.70 -9.25
C SER A 334 -5.22 -0.67 -8.98
N ARG A 335 -4.39 -0.60 -10.01
CA ARG A 335 -2.92 -0.48 -9.88
C ARG A 335 -2.46 0.91 -9.40
N TYR A 336 -3.32 1.92 -9.51
CA TYR A 336 -2.98 3.32 -9.19
C TYR A 336 -3.48 3.78 -7.83
N ILE A 337 -4.09 2.91 -7.02
CA ILE A 337 -4.64 3.28 -5.71
C ILE A 337 -3.55 3.78 -4.78
N THR A 338 -2.44 3.06 -4.66
CA THR A 338 -1.30 3.44 -3.82
C THR A 338 -0.73 4.78 -4.24
N VAL A 339 -0.45 4.97 -5.55
CA VAL A 339 0.14 6.22 -6.02
C VAL A 339 -0.81 7.41 -5.88
N ALA A 340 -2.12 7.20 -6.01
CA ALA A 340 -3.12 8.24 -5.73
C ALA A 340 -3.12 8.63 -4.24
N GLY A 341 -2.98 7.65 -3.34
CA GLY A 341 -2.89 7.88 -1.91
C GLY A 341 -1.63 8.64 -1.50
N VAL A 342 -0.47 8.27 -2.02
CA VAL A 342 0.77 9.01 -1.73
C VAL A 342 0.80 10.39 -2.39
N ALA A 343 0.18 10.54 -3.57
CA ALA A 343 0.05 11.84 -4.25
C ALA A 343 -0.93 12.80 -3.56
N SER A 344 -1.82 12.28 -2.71
CA SER A 344 -2.81 13.10 -1.98
C SER A 344 -2.28 13.73 -0.70
N ILE A 345 -1.00 13.52 -0.36
CA ILE A 345 -0.36 14.16 0.79
C ILE A 345 -0.32 15.67 0.60
N ALA A 346 -0.83 16.39 1.60
CA ALA A 346 -0.69 17.83 1.62
C ALA A 346 0.69 18.23 2.23
N PRO A 347 1.32 19.32 1.74
CA PRO A 347 2.59 19.80 2.32
C PRO A 347 2.53 20.05 3.83
N GLY A 348 1.37 20.46 4.36
CA GLY A 348 1.14 20.69 5.77
C GLY A 348 1.17 19.42 6.63
N ASP A 349 1.01 18.24 6.05
CA ASP A 349 1.05 16.96 6.75
C ASP A 349 2.48 16.50 6.98
N ILE A 350 3.42 16.92 6.11
CA ILE A 350 4.83 16.53 6.19
C ILE A 350 5.59 17.47 7.14
N TRP A 351 5.33 18.77 7.05
CA TRP A 351 6.03 19.80 7.85
C TRP A 351 5.13 20.35 8.95
N LYS A 352 4.83 19.52 9.94
CA LYS A 352 4.11 19.93 11.16
C LYS A 352 4.94 20.76 12.09
#